data_d6a496d4a3c2798707aa981ec2f51ab2
#
_entry.id   d6a496d4a3c2798707aa981ec2f51ab2
#
_cell.length_a   1.000
_cell.length_b   1.000
_cell.length_c   1.000
_cell.angle_alpha   90.00
_cell.angle_beta   90.00
_cell.angle_gamma   90.00
#
_symmetry.space_group_name_H-M   'P 1'
#
loop_
_entity.id
_entity.type
_entity.pdbx_description
1 polymer ?
#
loop_
_entity_poly.entity_id
_entity_poly.type
_entity_poly.pdbx_seq_one_letter_code
_entity_poly.pdbx_strand_id
1 'polypeptide(L)'
;MYAGKEEFLLKRIVLTGGGTAGHVTANLALIPHLQKAGWGIHYIGSASGMERSLVEPLGIPYHVVSVGKLRRYIDFKNLSDPFRVLRGIGQAAGIMRKLKPNVVFSKGGFVSVPVVYGAKLNGVPVVLHESDLTPGLANKLCAPFAKAVCTTFPETANAVKHGIYTGTPLRPEIFEGDRERGLKTFGLNANLPVLMVVGGSSGAQAINECVREALPQLTQGFQVLHLCGRGNLSDRLAGSKNYVQVEYLDREMADAYACADVLISRAGSNSLCEILALKKPALLIPYPMGASRGDQILNAESFEKRGLSRVMQQDQMTAETLAREVIRLYHDRGALMDAMAAEHTGGGVDRVLEQIYKYAKKA
;
A
#
# COMPACT_ATOMS: atom_id res chain seq x y z
N MET A 1 6.66 -50.24 22.64
CA MET A 1 7.32 -48.93 22.71
C MET A 1 6.75 -48.08 21.57
N TYR A 2 5.61 -47.44 21.82
CA TYR A 2 4.97 -46.55 20.83
C TYR A 2 5.51 -45.14 21.07
N ALA A 3 6.41 -44.67 20.19
CA ALA A 3 6.79 -43.28 20.13
C ALA A 3 5.61 -42.53 19.53
N GLY A 4 4.90 -41.78 20.36
CA GLY A 4 3.86 -40.84 19.92
C GLY A 4 4.50 -39.79 19.01
N LYS A 5 4.13 -39.80 17.73
CA LYS A 5 4.29 -38.63 16.87
C LYS A 5 3.39 -37.56 17.47
N GLU A 6 3.96 -36.65 18.25
CA GLU A 6 3.35 -35.32 18.45
C GLU A 6 3.23 -34.70 17.06
N GLU A 7 2.05 -34.80 16.47
CA GLU A 7 1.65 -33.98 15.34
C GLU A 7 1.69 -32.54 15.83
N PHE A 8 2.81 -31.85 15.63
CA PHE A 8 2.87 -30.40 15.78
C PHE A 8 1.79 -29.84 14.90
N LEU A 9 0.64 -29.53 15.47
CA LEU A 9 -0.47 -28.86 14.80
C LEU A 9 0.07 -27.53 14.26
N LEU A 10 0.43 -27.51 13.00
CA LEU A 10 0.90 -26.30 12.31
C LEU A 10 -0.14 -25.20 12.53
N LYS A 11 0.27 -24.11 13.17
CA LYS A 11 -0.59 -22.90 13.27
C LYS A 11 -0.95 -22.46 11.87
N ARG A 12 -2.22 -22.14 11.65
CA ARG A 12 -2.74 -21.72 10.35
C ARG A 12 -3.26 -20.29 10.42
N ILE A 13 -2.93 -19.51 9.40
CA ILE A 13 -3.44 -18.17 9.19
C ILE A 13 -4.19 -18.09 7.87
N VAL A 14 -5.29 -17.36 7.88
CA VAL A 14 -5.95 -16.92 6.65
C VAL A 14 -5.63 -15.46 6.43
N LEU A 15 -5.06 -15.14 5.28
CA LEU A 15 -4.87 -13.78 4.79
C LEU A 15 -6.01 -13.43 3.84
N THR A 16 -6.47 -12.17 3.90
CA THR A 16 -7.48 -11.65 2.96
C THR A 16 -7.29 -10.18 2.72
N GLY A 17 -7.72 -9.73 1.57
CA GLY A 17 -7.65 -8.35 1.12
C GLY A 17 -7.64 -8.32 -0.39
N GLY A 18 -8.21 -7.29 -1.00
CA GLY A 18 -8.27 -7.24 -2.46
C GLY A 18 -8.97 -6.00 -2.99
N GLY A 19 -9.13 -5.96 -4.30
CA GLY A 19 -9.71 -4.84 -5.00
C GLY A 19 -8.70 -3.80 -5.47
N THR A 20 -7.58 -3.63 -4.77
CA THR A 20 -6.45 -2.78 -5.18
C THR A 20 -5.12 -3.47 -4.84
N ALA A 21 -4.05 -3.13 -5.56
CA ALA A 21 -2.71 -3.64 -5.27
C ALA A 21 -2.30 -3.38 -3.81
N GLY A 22 -2.63 -2.22 -3.28
CA GLY A 22 -2.30 -1.83 -1.91
C GLY A 22 -2.88 -2.72 -0.82
N HIS A 23 -4.05 -3.32 -1.05
CA HIS A 23 -4.62 -4.29 -0.12
C HIS A 23 -3.95 -5.67 -0.18
N VAL A 24 -3.17 -5.94 -1.22
CA VAL A 24 -2.49 -7.22 -1.40
C VAL A 24 -1.04 -7.14 -0.95
N THR A 25 -0.32 -6.08 -1.33
CA THR A 25 1.13 -5.94 -1.09
C THR A 25 1.51 -6.03 0.38
N ALA A 26 0.70 -5.49 1.29
CA ALA A 26 0.95 -5.62 2.72
C ALA A 26 0.79 -7.08 3.23
N ASN A 27 -0.16 -7.84 2.65
CA ASN A 27 -0.26 -9.27 2.94
C ASN A 27 0.99 -10.01 2.43
N LEU A 28 1.47 -9.65 1.23
CA LEU A 28 2.67 -10.25 0.65
C LEU A 28 3.91 -10.00 1.53
N ALA A 29 4.03 -8.82 2.12
CA ALA A 29 5.13 -8.47 3.02
C ALA A 29 5.17 -9.34 4.29
N LEU A 30 4.03 -9.85 4.76
CA LEU A 30 3.96 -10.73 5.94
C LEU A 30 4.30 -12.19 5.65
N ILE A 31 4.12 -12.63 4.40
CA ILE A 31 4.23 -14.05 4.01
C ILE A 31 5.60 -14.66 4.34
N PRO A 32 6.75 -14.06 3.97
CA PRO A 32 8.05 -14.64 4.26
C PRO A 32 8.29 -14.84 5.77
N HIS A 33 7.84 -13.89 6.58
CA HIS A 33 7.98 -13.96 8.04
C HIS A 33 7.11 -15.05 8.65
N LEU A 34 5.87 -15.19 8.18
CA LEU A 34 4.95 -16.24 8.61
C LEU A 34 5.45 -17.63 8.19
N GLN A 35 5.99 -17.77 6.97
CA GLN A 35 6.60 -19.02 6.50
C GLN A 35 7.81 -19.42 7.35
N LYS A 36 8.71 -18.45 7.62
CA LYS A 36 9.88 -18.65 8.50
C LYS A 36 9.47 -19.07 9.91
N ALA A 37 8.34 -18.58 10.40
CA ALA A 37 7.78 -18.94 11.71
C ALA A 37 6.96 -20.26 11.69
N GLY A 38 6.94 -21.00 10.57
CA GLY A 38 6.29 -22.30 10.44
C GLY A 38 4.78 -22.26 10.36
N TRP A 39 4.16 -21.13 9.91
CA TRP A 39 2.72 -21.04 9.75
C TRP A 39 2.25 -21.64 8.43
N GLY A 40 1.17 -22.41 8.47
CA GLY A 40 0.38 -22.76 7.28
C GLY A 40 -0.43 -21.55 6.83
N ILE A 41 -0.15 -21.03 5.64
CA ILE A 41 -0.76 -19.83 5.11
C ILE A 41 -1.79 -20.19 4.07
N HIS A 42 -2.99 -19.61 4.17
CA HIS A 42 -4.05 -19.68 3.17
C HIS A 42 -4.48 -18.28 2.81
N TYR A 43 -4.87 -18.06 1.56
CA TYR A 43 -5.45 -16.79 1.12
C TYR A 43 -6.91 -16.98 0.69
N ILE A 44 -7.79 -16.08 1.12
CA ILE A 44 -9.17 -16.03 0.65
C ILE A 44 -9.39 -14.74 -0.13
N GLY A 45 -9.81 -14.88 -1.38
CA GLY A 45 -9.98 -13.75 -2.29
C GLY A 45 -11.13 -13.96 -3.28
N SER A 46 -11.26 -13.04 -4.25
CA SER A 46 -12.25 -13.13 -5.31
C SER A 46 -11.75 -13.96 -6.50
N ALA A 47 -12.66 -14.43 -7.35
CA ALA A 47 -12.32 -15.27 -8.50
C ALA A 47 -11.46 -14.55 -9.56
N SER A 48 -11.70 -13.25 -9.75
CA SER A 48 -11.10 -12.43 -10.82
C SER A 48 -10.43 -11.16 -10.31
N GLY A 49 -10.08 -11.12 -9.01
CA GLY A 49 -9.35 -9.98 -8.44
C GLY A 49 -7.85 -10.05 -8.72
N MET A 50 -7.21 -8.89 -8.69
CA MET A 50 -5.75 -8.81 -8.85
C MET A 50 -4.99 -9.55 -7.74
N GLU A 51 -5.62 -9.74 -6.58
CA GLU A 51 -5.05 -10.50 -5.47
C GLU A 51 -4.71 -11.93 -5.90
N ARG A 52 -5.50 -12.52 -6.79
CA ARG A 52 -5.29 -13.88 -7.26
C ARG A 52 -3.98 -14.00 -8.06
N SER A 53 -3.76 -13.10 -9.02
CA SER A 53 -2.55 -13.10 -9.87
C SER A 53 -1.27 -12.80 -9.09
N LEU A 54 -1.37 -12.18 -7.91
CA LEU A 54 -0.22 -11.86 -7.07
C LEU A 54 0.09 -12.96 -6.05
N VAL A 55 -0.92 -13.72 -5.62
CA VAL A 55 -0.77 -14.73 -4.55
C VAL A 55 -0.54 -16.14 -5.09
N GLU A 56 -1.24 -16.56 -6.15
CA GLU A 56 -1.10 -17.91 -6.71
C GLU A 56 0.34 -18.27 -7.12
N PRO A 57 1.14 -17.35 -7.73
CA PRO A 57 2.53 -17.64 -8.08
C PRO A 57 3.44 -17.96 -6.88
N LEU A 58 3.03 -17.58 -5.67
CA LEU A 58 3.79 -17.86 -4.44
C LEU A 58 3.54 -19.26 -3.88
N GLY A 59 2.73 -20.09 -4.56
CA GLY A 59 2.39 -21.44 -4.11
C GLY A 59 1.47 -21.49 -2.88
N ILE A 60 0.83 -20.37 -2.52
CA ILE A 60 -0.08 -20.28 -1.37
C ILE A 60 -1.48 -20.77 -1.80
N PRO A 61 -2.08 -21.71 -1.03
CA PRO A 61 -3.44 -22.15 -1.30
C PRO A 61 -4.43 -20.98 -1.34
N TYR A 62 -5.04 -20.76 -2.52
CA TYR A 62 -5.98 -19.70 -2.76
C TYR A 62 -7.42 -20.24 -2.76
N HIS A 63 -8.28 -19.61 -1.97
CA HIS A 63 -9.69 -20.00 -1.84
C HIS A 63 -10.58 -18.88 -2.37
N VAL A 64 -11.50 -19.23 -3.24
CA VAL A 64 -12.41 -18.26 -3.87
C VAL A 64 -13.70 -18.15 -3.08
N VAL A 65 -14.13 -16.90 -2.84
CA VAL A 65 -15.45 -16.59 -2.28
C VAL A 65 -16.18 -15.61 -3.18
N SER A 66 -17.51 -15.69 -3.14
CA SER A 66 -18.37 -14.73 -3.81
C SER A 66 -18.29 -13.38 -3.11
N VAL A 67 -18.13 -12.31 -3.87
CA VAL A 67 -17.97 -10.94 -3.35
C VAL A 67 -18.95 -10.02 -4.05
N GLY A 68 -19.54 -9.08 -3.31
CA GLY A 68 -20.33 -7.97 -3.83
C GLY A 68 -19.43 -6.73 -3.91
N LYS A 69 -19.41 -6.05 -5.03
CA LYS A 69 -18.84 -4.71 -5.13
C LYS A 69 -19.91 -3.72 -4.71
N LEU A 70 -19.83 -3.19 -3.49
CA LEU A 70 -20.66 -2.05 -3.08
C LEU A 70 -20.28 -0.84 -3.95
N ARG A 71 -20.90 -0.74 -5.12
CA ARG A 71 -20.72 0.38 -6.05
C ARG A 71 -21.50 1.58 -5.54
N ARG A 72 -20.89 2.74 -5.65
CA ARG A 72 -21.52 4.01 -5.23
C ARG A 72 -22.58 4.54 -6.20
N TYR A 73 -22.67 3.96 -7.40
CA TYR A 73 -23.64 4.35 -8.42
C TYR A 73 -24.87 3.43 -8.33
N ILE A 74 -26.04 3.99 -8.61
CA ILE A 74 -27.28 3.21 -8.76
C ILE A 74 -27.11 2.35 -10.03
N ASP A 75 -26.73 1.09 -9.82
CA ASP A 75 -26.60 0.07 -10.88
C ASP A 75 -27.53 -1.09 -10.47
N PHE A 76 -28.26 -1.65 -11.41
CA PHE A 76 -29.12 -2.83 -11.17
C PHE A 76 -28.36 -4.01 -10.56
N LYS A 77 -27.03 -4.07 -10.75
CA LYS A 77 -26.15 -5.04 -10.10
C LYS A 77 -26.07 -4.85 -8.58
N ASN A 78 -26.39 -3.67 -8.05
CA ASN A 78 -26.44 -3.42 -6.62
C ASN A 78 -27.54 -4.23 -5.90
N LEU A 79 -28.60 -4.65 -6.61
CA LEU A 79 -29.63 -5.54 -6.03
C LEU A 79 -29.10 -6.97 -5.82
N SER A 80 -28.18 -7.46 -6.65
CA SER A 80 -27.60 -8.80 -6.53
C SER A 80 -26.42 -8.87 -5.56
N ASP A 81 -25.79 -7.75 -5.26
CA ASP A 81 -24.58 -7.70 -4.44
C ASP A 81 -24.79 -8.16 -2.97
N PRO A 82 -25.89 -7.84 -2.27
CA PRO A 82 -26.19 -8.39 -0.95
C PRO A 82 -26.26 -9.92 -0.93
N PHE A 83 -26.92 -10.52 -1.93
CA PHE A 83 -27.01 -11.98 -2.05
C PHE A 83 -25.64 -12.62 -2.32
N ARG A 84 -24.79 -11.94 -3.12
CA ARG A 84 -23.40 -12.39 -3.34
C ARG A 84 -22.58 -12.34 -2.08
N VAL A 85 -22.74 -11.28 -1.27
CA VAL A 85 -22.07 -11.17 0.04
C VAL A 85 -22.54 -12.26 0.99
N LEU A 86 -23.85 -12.52 1.10
CA LEU A 86 -24.38 -13.60 1.94
C LEU A 86 -23.86 -14.97 1.51
N ARG A 87 -23.86 -15.24 0.19
CA ARG A 87 -23.26 -16.47 -0.36
C ARG A 87 -21.78 -16.56 0.01
N GLY A 88 -21.03 -15.46 -0.13
CA GLY A 88 -19.63 -15.38 0.23
C GLY A 88 -19.38 -15.65 1.71
N ILE A 89 -20.24 -15.16 2.60
CA ILE A 89 -20.16 -15.44 4.05
C ILE A 89 -20.32 -16.95 4.30
N GLY A 90 -21.31 -17.60 3.67
CA GLY A 90 -21.48 -19.04 3.77
C GLY A 90 -20.29 -19.85 3.26
N GLN A 91 -19.71 -19.44 2.12
CA GLN A 91 -18.51 -20.05 1.56
C GLN A 91 -17.29 -19.86 2.50
N ALA A 92 -17.06 -18.64 2.96
CA ALA A 92 -15.98 -18.34 3.90
C ALA A 92 -16.13 -19.12 5.21
N ALA A 93 -17.35 -19.22 5.75
CA ALA A 93 -17.63 -20.01 6.95
C ALA A 93 -17.32 -21.51 6.74
N GLY A 94 -17.68 -22.05 5.58
CA GLY A 94 -17.31 -23.44 5.20
C GLY A 94 -15.80 -23.66 5.11
N ILE A 95 -15.08 -22.71 4.51
CA ILE A 95 -13.60 -22.74 4.43
C ILE A 95 -13.00 -22.67 5.84
N MET A 96 -13.46 -21.75 6.70
CA MET A 96 -12.98 -21.60 8.08
C MET A 96 -13.21 -22.87 8.90
N ARG A 97 -14.37 -23.55 8.72
CA ARG A 97 -14.66 -24.82 9.40
C ARG A 97 -13.73 -25.93 8.99
N LYS A 98 -13.37 -25.99 7.70
CA LYS A 98 -12.44 -26.98 7.15
C LYS A 98 -11.00 -26.72 7.56
N LEU A 99 -10.54 -25.48 7.45
CA LEU A 99 -9.15 -25.08 7.71
C LEU A 99 -8.85 -24.96 9.20
N LYS A 100 -9.84 -24.58 10.01
CA LYS A 100 -9.69 -24.27 11.45
C LYS A 100 -8.50 -23.35 11.72
N PRO A 101 -8.44 -22.17 11.08
CA PRO A 101 -7.29 -21.29 11.25
C PRO A 101 -7.25 -20.72 12.67
N ASN A 102 -6.04 -20.42 13.13
CA ASN A 102 -5.81 -19.83 14.43
C ASN A 102 -6.14 -18.33 14.47
N VAL A 103 -6.03 -17.67 13.30
CA VAL A 103 -6.30 -16.24 13.14
C VAL A 103 -6.60 -15.91 11.67
N VAL A 104 -7.37 -14.85 11.46
CA VAL A 104 -7.55 -14.20 10.15
C VAL A 104 -6.87 -12.83 10.21
N PHE A 105 -6.04 -12.51 9.24
CA PHE A 105 -5.56 -11.15 8.99
C PHE A 105 -6.21 -10.58 7.74
N SER A 106 -6.79 -9.41 7.85
CA SER A 106 -7.49 -8.73 6.76
C SER A 106 -6.93 -7.34 6.53
N LYS A 107 -6.44 -7.10 5.32
CA LYS A 107 -5.97 -5.77 4.86
C LYS A 107 -7.11 -4.86 4.39
N GLY A 108 -8.33 -5.36 4.36
CA GLY A 108 -9.48 -4.58 3.89
C GLY A 108 -9.86 -4.83 2.44
N GLY A 109 -10.65 -3.91 1.89
CA GLY A 109 -11.31 -4.09 0.59
C GLY A 109 -12.59 -4.91 0.68
N PHE A 110 -13.39 -4.90 -0.39
CA PHE A 110 -14.72 -5.53 -0.41
C PHE A 110 -14.70 -7.06 -0.20
N VAL A 111 -13.56 -7.71 -0.49
CA VAL A 111 -13.31 -9.14 -0.27
C VAL A 111 -13.29 -9.51 1.21
N SER A 112 -12.87 -8.59 2.05
CA SER A 112 -12.72 -8.81 3.50
C SER A 112 -14.05 -9.03 4.22
N VAL A 113 -15.11 -8.40 3.77
CA VAL A 113 -16.40 -8.46 4.47
C VAL A 113 -16.90 -9.91 4.62
N PRO A 114 -17.11 -10.70 3.55
CA PRO A 114 -17.56 -12.07 3.71
C PRO A 114 -16.59 -12.94 4.51
N VAL A 115 -15.28 -12.69 4.41
CA VAL A 115 -14.26 -13.49 5.11
C VAL A 115 -14.30 -13.22 6.62
N VAL A 116 -14.38 -11.97 7.04
CA VAL A 116 -14.45 -11.56 8.45
C VAL A 116 -15.73 -12.08 9.11
N TYR A 117 -16.86 -11.97 8.43
CA TYR A 117 -18.13 -12.51 8.94
C TYR A 117 -18.10 -14.05 9.02
N GLY A 118 -17.52 -14.73 8.02
CA GLY A 118 -17.32 -16.18 8.05
C GLY A 118 -16.38 -16.62 9.20
N ALA A 119 -15.34 -15.85 9.49
CA ALA A 119 -14.44 -16.05 10.62
C ALA A 119 -15.20 -15.89 11.94
N LYS A 120 -16.02 -14.83 12.09
CA LYS A 120 -16.84 -14.59 13.28
C LYS A 120 -17.79 -15.75 13.55
N LEU A 121 -18.47 -16.28 12.52
CA LEU A 121 -19.38 -17.42 12.66
C LEU A 121 -18.69 -18.70 13.17
N ASN A 122 -17.38 -18.83 12.95
CA ASN A 122 -16.56 -19.96 13.41
C ASN A 122 -15.72 -19.61 14.66
N GLY A 123 -15.95 -18.44 15.27
CA GLY A 123 -15.22 -17.99 16.45
C GLY A 123 -13.71 -17.79 16.18
N VAL A 124 -13.28 -17.63 14.93
CA VAL A 124 -11.87 -17.36 14.57
C VAL A 124 -11.57 -15.89 14.85
N PRO A 125 -10.50 -15.57 15.61
CA PRO A 125 -10.12 -14.18 15.86
C PRO A 125 -9.65 -13.50 14.57
N VAL A 126 -9.95 -12.18 14.48
CA VAL A 126 -9.63 -11.36 13.32
C VAL A 126 -8.75 -10.20 13.75
N VAL A 127 -7.68 -9.95 13.02
CA VAL A 127 -6.87 -8.74 13.06
C VAL A 127 -7.07 -8.00 11.74
N LEU A 128 -7.48 -6.75 11.80
CA LEU A 128 -7.66 -5.88 10.63
C LEU A 128 -6.46 -4.96 10.45
N HIS A 129 -6.30 -4.46 9.25
CA HIS A 129 -5.41 -3.34 8.96
C HIS A 129 -6.15 -2.26 8.16
N GLU A 130 -6.08 -1.01 8.64
CA GLU A 130 -6.57 0.15 7.92
C GLU A 130 -5.39 0.97 7.39
N SER A 131 -5.42 1.27 6.11
CA SER A 131 -4.33 1.96 5.44
C SER A 131 -4.51 3.47 5.40
N ASP A 132 -5.72 3.94 5.19
CA ASP A 132 -6.03 5.35 5.00
C ASP A 132 -6.35 6.02 6.35
N LEU A 133 -6.26 7.35 6.38
CA LEU A 133 -6.58 8.13 7.57
C LEU A 133 -8.04 7.90 7.99
N THR A 134 -8.94 7.83 7.01
CA THR A 134 -10.36 7.53 7.27
C THR A 134 -10.68 6.08 6.93
N PRO A 135 -11.22 5.31 7.89
CA PRO A 135 -11.54 3.91 7.63
C PRO A 135 -12.50 3.72 6.47
N GLY A 136 -12.12 2.81 5.56
CA GLY A 136 -12.98 2.42 4.45
C GLY A 136 -14.23 1.69 4.91
N LEU A 137 -15.31 1.70 4.07
CA LEU A 137 -16.59 1.07 4.41
C LEU A 137 -16.44 -0.41 4.81
N ALA A 138 -15.61 -1.16 4.08
CA ALA A 138 -15.37 -2.56 4.39
C ALA A 138 -14.77 -2.73 5.81
N ASN A 139 -13.77 -1.93 6.16
CA ASN A 139 -13.19 -1.96 7.50
C ASN A 139 -14.16 -1.48 8.58
N LYS A 140 -14.99 -0.47 8.30
CA LYS A 140 -16.06 -0.04 9.22
C LYS A 140 -17.02 -1.17 9.55
N LEU A 141 -17.42 -1.98 8.56
CA LEU A 141 -18.30 -3.14 8.73
C LEU A 141 -17.61 -4.30 9.47
N CYS A 142 -16.30 -4.44 9.31
CA CYS A 142 -15.51 -5.54 9.91
C CYS A 142 -14.99 -5.23 11.32
N ALA A 143 -14.72 -3.96 11.63
CA ALA A 143 -14.11 -3.51 12.88
C ALA A 143 -14.82 -4.00 14.17
N PRO A 144 -16.18 -4.07 14.24
CA PRO A 144 -16.87 -4.60 15.41
C PRO A 144 -16.49 -6.05 15.77
N PHE A 145 -15.98 -6.81 14.81
CA PHE A 145 -15.63 -8.22 15.00
C PHE A 145 -14.12 -8.46 15.18
N ALA A 146 -13.32 -7.41 15.03
CA ALA A 146 -11.88 -7.48 15.15
C ALA A 146 -11.41 -7.49 16.60
N LYS A 147 -10.32 -8.21 16.85
CA LYS A 147 -9.59 -8.19 18.12
C LYS A 147 -8.60 -7.02 18.17
N ALA A 148 -8.08 -6.62 17.03
CA ALA A 148 -7.24 -5.45 16.83
C ALA A 148 -7.46 -4.86 15.44
N VAL A 149 -7.33 -3.54 15.34
CA VAL A 149 -7.30 -2.79 14.08
C VAL A 149 -5.94 -2.10 14.00
N CYS A 150 -5.01 -2.72 13.30
CA CYS A 150 -3.72 -2.12 12.97
C CYS A 150 -3.95 -0.93 12.02
N THR A 151 -3.26 0.17 12.22
CA THR A 151 -3.47 1.38 11.42
C THR A 151 -2.15 1.96 10.91
N THR A 152 -2.22 2.59 9.75
CA THR A 152 -1.11 3.33 9.16
C THR A 152 -0.91 4.69 9.81
N PHE A 153 -1.99 5.31 10.28
CA PHE A 153 -1.98 6.65 10.88
C PHE A 153 -2.30 6.58 12.37
N PRO A 154 -1.58 7.35 13.22
CA PRO A 154 -1.85 7.40 14.65
C PRO A 154 -3.25 7.98 14.94
N GLU A 155 -3.71 8.95 14.15
CA GLU A 155 -5.04 9.55 14.28
C GLU A 155 -6.14 8.49 14.10
N THR A 156 -5.96 7.58 13.14
CA THR A 156 -6.89 6.48 12.91
C THR A 156 -6.89 5.50 14.08
N ALA A 157 -5.71 5.21 14.66
CA ALA A 157 -5.62 4.35 15.84
C ALA A 157 -6.44 4.90 17.01
N ASN A 158 -6.41 6.20 17.23
CA ASN A 158 -7.15 6.87 18.29
C ASN A 158 -8.66 6.93 18.00
N ALA A 159 -9.08 6.92 16.74
CA ALA A 159 -10.47 7.07 16.32
C ALA A 159 -11.25 5.75 16.23
N VAL A 160 -10.58 4.60 16.13
CA VAL A 160 -11.23 3.30 15.95
C VAL A 160 -11.12 2.44 17.22
N LYS A 161 -12.17 1.67 17.50
CA LYS A 161 -12.16 0.71 18.61
C LYS A 161 -11.07 -0.36 18.37
N HIS A 162 -10.26 -0.63 19.38
CA HIS A 162 -9.11 -1.55 19.32
C HIS A 162 -8.05 -1.13 18.30
N GLY A 163 -7.97 0.19 17.99
CA GLY A 163 -6.96 0.75 17.11
C GLY A 163 -5.55 0.67 17.69
N ILE A 164 -4.59 0.29 16.86
CA ILE A 164 -3.17 0.19 17.22
C ILE A 164 -2.36 0.77 16.08
N TYR A 165 -1.58 1.81 16.37
CA TYR A 165 -0.66 2.38 15.38
C TYR A 165 0.50 1.41 15.14
N THR A 166 0.51 0.78 13.97
CA THR A 166 1.56 -0.18 13.58
C THR A 166 2.39 0.31 12.39
N GLY A 167 1.90 1.27 11.63
CA GLY A 167 2.37 1.50 10.27
C GLY A 167 1.88 0.38 9.33
N THR A 168 2.29 0.44 8.07
CA THR A 168 1.97 -0.57 7.06
C THR A 168 3.13 -1.55 6.89
N PRO A 169 2.88 -2.86 6.79
CA PRO A 169 3.89 -3.82 6.36
C PRO A 169 4.41 -3.47 4.97
N LEU A 170 5.71 -3.24 4.86
CA LEU A 170 6.40 -2.97 3.60
C LEU A 170 7.22 -4.19 3.20
N ARG A 171 7.35 -4.40 1.90
CA ARG A 171 8.18 -5.46 1.34
C ARG A 171 9.66 -5.21 1.65
N PRO A 172 10.42 -6.23 2.10
CA PRO A 172 11.84 -6.06 2.44
C PRO A 172 12.66 -5.50 1.28
N GLU A 173 12.32 -5.89 0.05
CA GLU A 173 13.06 -5.52 -1.16
C GLU A 173 13.14 -4.01 -1.37
N ILE A 174 12.20 -3.21 -0.82
CA ILE A 174 12.23 -1.76 -0.94
C ILE A 174 13.45 -1.13 -0.25
N PHE A 175 14.00 -1.82 0.76
CA PHE A 175 15.17 -1.38 1.53
C PHE A 175 16.50 -1.84 0.94
N GLU A 176 16.49 -2.68 -0.11
CA GLU A 176 17.66 -3.24 -0.76
C GLU A 176 18.16 -2.41 -1.95
N GLY A 177 17.61 -1.20 -2.10
CA GLY A 177 17.95 -0.27 -3.16
C GLY A 177 19.39 0.24 -3.04
N ASP A 178 20.06 0.34 -4.16
CA ASP A 178 21.42 0.85 -4.28
C ASP A 178 21.46 2.07 -5.20
N ARG A 179 22.05 3.19 -4.71
CA ARG A 179 22.10 4.45 -5.45
C ARG A 179 22.93 4.35 -6.73
N GLU A 180 24.11 3.71 -6.67
CA GLU A 180 25.01 3.60 -7.83
C GLU A 180 24.40 2.70 -8.91
N ARG A 181 23.81 1.59 -8.49
CA ARG A 181 23.07 0.69 -9.37
C ARG A 181 21.90 1.42 -10.03
N GLY A 182 21.14 2.22 -9.27
CA GLY A 182 20.02 3.02 -9.79
C GLY A 182 20.50 4.06 -10.82
N LEU A 183 21.52 4.84 -10.49
CA LEU A 183 22.09 5.82 -11.43
C LEU A 183 22.55 5.15 -12.73
N LYS A 184 23.23 4.02 -12.65
CA LYS A 184 23.67 3.24 -13.81
C LYS A 184 22.50 2.68 -14.61
N THR A 185 21.50 2.09 -13.94
CA THR A 185 20.35 1.47 -14.59
C THR A 185 19.55 2.49 -15.40
N PHE A 186 19.36 3.69 -14.86
CA PHE A 186 18.59 4.75 -15.50
C PHE A 186 19.43 5.73 -16.31
N GLY A 187 20.74 5.53 -16.42
CA GLY A 187 21.64 6.42 -17.18
C GLY A 187 21.74 7.83 -16.58
N LEU A 188 21.65 7.94 -15.26
CA LEU A 188 21.67 9.21 -14.52
C LEU A 188 23.08 9.61 -14.11
N ASN A 189 23.33 10.92 -14.00
CA ASN A 189 24.61 11.49 -13.62
C ASN A 189 24.71 11.64 -12.09
N ALA A 190 25.80 11.17 -11.50
CA ALA A 190 26.04 11.25 -10.05
C ALA A 190 26.19 12.69 -9.52
N ASN A 191 26.52 13.65 -10.38
CA ASN A 191 26.79 15.05 -10.00
C ASN A 191 25.54 15.95 -9.97
N LEU A 192 24.38 15.44 -10.40
CA LEU A 192 23.13 16.18 -10.38
C LEU A 192 22.11 15.50 -9.46
N PRO A 193 21.33 16.28 -8.69
CA PRO A 193 20.26 15.72 -7.89
C PRO A 193 19.16 15.08 -8.75
N VAL A 194 18.59 14.01 -8.26
CA VAL A 194 17.54 13.24 -8.94
C VAL A 194 16.17 13.60 -8.36
N LEU A 195 15.31 14.16 -9.21
CA LEU A 195 13.89 14.27 -8.95
C LEU A 195 13.19 13.03 -9.52
N MET A 196 12.61 12.19 -8.66
CA MET A 196 11.78 11.08 -9.09
C MET A 196 10.31 11.48 -9.08
N VAL A 197 9.58 11.17 -10.15
CA VAL A 197 8.14 11.42 -10.25
C VAL A 197 7.40 10.11 -10.34
N VAL A 198 6.42 9.88 -9.45
CA VAL A 198 5.64 8.64 -9.38
C VAL A 198 4.15 8.92 -9.16
N GLY A 199 3.34 8.66 -10.18
CA GLY A 199 1.88 8.87 -10.14
C GLY A 199 1.06 7.64 -9.72
N GLY A 200 1.73 6.52 -9.36
CA GLY A 200 1.13 5.21 -9.15
C GLY A 200 1.21 4.31 -10.38
N SER A 201 0.77 3.04 -10.28
CA SER A 201 0.93 2.01 -11.31
C SER A 201 0.25 2.34 -12.66
N SER A 202 -0.83 3.10 -12.64
CA SER A 202 -1.54 3.57 -13.84
C SER A 202 -1.04 4.91 -14.35
N GLY A 203 -0.11 5.55 -13.63
CA GLY A 203 0.30 6.91 -13.87
C GLY A 203 -0.72 7.95 -13.36
N ALA A 204 -0.38 9.23 -13.52
CA ALA A 204 -1.21 10.37 -13.16
C ALA A 204 -1.12 11.41 -14.26
N GLN A 205 -2.07 11.39 -15.21
CA GLN A 205 -2.02 12.22 -16.42
C GLN A 205 -1.73 13.70 -16.12
N ALA A 206 -2.47 14.31 -15.19
CA ALA A 206 -2.27 15.71 -14.83
C ALA A 206 -0.85 16.00 -14.28
N ILE A 207 -0.27 15.08 -13.50
CA ILE A 207 1.12 15.21 -13.03
C ILE A 207 2.08 15.03 -14.20
N ASN A 208 1.85 14.02 -15.05
CA ASN A 208 2.70 13.76 -16.21
C ASN A 208 2.78 14.97 -17.13
N GLU A 209 1.64 15.57 -17.46
CA GLU A 209 1.54 16.75 -18.33
C GLU A 209 2.28 17.94 -17.70
N CYS A 210 1.96 18.30 -16.46
CA CYS A 210 2.58 19.43 -15.79
C CYS A 210 4.10 19.27 -15.58
N VAL A 211 4.57 18.06 -15.25
CA VAL A 211 6.01 17.78 -15.13
C VAL A 211 6.70 17.94 -16.49
N ARG A 212 6.09 17.49 -17.58
CA ARG A 212 6.63 17.66 -18.93
C ARG A 212 6.71 19.13 -19.36
N GLU A 213 5.71 19.92 -19.02
CA GLU A 213 5.73 21.37 -19.24
C GLU A 213 6.80 22.09 -18.39
N ALA A 214 7.05 21.60 -17.15
CA ALA A 214 8.04 22.13 -16.24
C ALA A 214 9.49 21.68 -16.53
N LEU A 215 9.73 20.74 -17.46
CA LEU A 215 11.07 20.24 -17.76
C LEU A 215 12.10 21.33 -18.07
N PRO A 216 11.79 22.43 -18.83
CA PRO A 216 12.77 23.48 -19.09
C PRO A 216 13.32 24.17 -17.84
N GLN A 217 12.51 24.24 -16.74
CA GLN A 217 12.95 24.78 -15.48
C GLN A 217 13.62 23.69 -14.61
N LEU A 218 13.00 22.51 -14.49
CA LEU A 218 13.47 21.42 -13.65
C LEU A 218 14.86 20.91 -14.06
N THR A 219 15.09 20.77 -15.38
CA THR A 219 16.35 20.21 -15.89
C THR A 219 17.55 21.16 -15.85
N GLN A 220 17.36 22.40 -15.37
CA GLN A 220 18.46 23.31 -15.06
C GLN A 220 19.21 22.92 -13.79
N GLY A 221 18.55 22.32 -12.82
CA GLY A 221 19.12 21.94 -11.53
C GLY A 221 18.97 20.47 -11.15
N PHE A 222 18.14 19.74 -11.87
CA PHE A 222 17.83 18.33 -11.59
C PHE A 222 17.95 17.47 -12.85
N GLN A 223 18.10 16.18 -12.64
CA GLN A 223 17.71 15.18 -13.60
C GLN A 223 16.42 14.52 -13.13
N VAL A 224 15.51 14.25 -14.04
CA VAL A 224 14.15 13.80 -13.74
C VAL A 224 14.00 12.35 -14.16
N LEU A 225 13.72 11.47 -13.19
CA LEU A 225 13.30 10.08 -13.43
C LEU A 225 11.78 10.02 -13.30
N HIS A 226 11.08 9.86 -14.44
CA HIS A 226 9.63 9.98 -14.49
C HIS A 226 8.95 8.63 -14.74
N LEU A 227 8.28 8.09 -13.73
CA LEU A 227 7.44 6.89 -13.83
C LEU A 227 6.06 7.32 -14.31
N CYS A 228 5.87 7.30 -15.64
CA CYS A 228 4.68 7.85 -16.29
C CYS A 228 3.42 6.99 -16.14
N GLY A 229 3.57 5.69 -15.82
CA GLY A 229 2.51 4.69 -15.91
C GLY A 229 2.44 4.05 -17.30
N ARG A 230 1.85 2.86 -17.38
CA ARG A 230 1.78 2.07 -18.61
C ARG A 230 1.04 2.80 -19.72
N GLY A 231 1.64 2.82 -20.92
CA GLY A 231 1.10 3.48 -22.11
C GLY A 231 1.18 5.01 -22.11
N ASN A 232 1.94 5.61 -21.15
CA ASN A 232 2.03 7.06 -21.01
C ASN A 232 3.41 7.63 -21.35
N LEU A 233 4.27 6.90 -22.04
CA LEU A 233 5.52 7.46 -22.56
C LEU A 233 5.23 8.54 -23.61
N SER A 234 6.13 9.50 -23.73
CA SER A 234 6.09 10.55 -24.74
C SER A 234 7.26 10.37 -25.71
N ASP A 235 6.98 9.94 -26.94
CA ASP A 235 8.00 9.78 -27.99
C ASP A 235 8.71 11.09 -28.28
N ARG A 236 7.99 12.21 -28.19
CA ARG A 236 8.51 13.57 -28.41
C ARG A 236 9.62 13.94 -27.44
N LEU A 237 9.63 13.34 -26.22
CA LEU A 237 10.60 13.63 -25.16
C LEU A 237 11.64 12.51 -24.97
N ALA A 238 11.64 11.51 -25.86
CA ALA A 238 12.65 10.47 -25.86
C ALA A 238 14.04 11.08 -26.10
N GLY A 239 15.01 10.71 -25.25
CA GLY A 239 16.38 11.22 -25.34
C GLY A 239 16.58 12.68 -24.90
N SER A 240 15.58 13.32 -24.29
CA SER A 240 15.73 14.68 -23.75
C SER A 240 16.80 14.71 -22.65
N LYS A 241 17.64 15.74 -22.67
CA LYS A 241 18.72 15.90 -21.70
C LYS A 241 18.17 15.99 -20.26
N ASN A 242 18.78 15.26 -19.34
CA ASN A 242 18.42 15.21 -17.92
C ASN A 242 16.97 14.74 -17.66
N TYR A 243 16.35 13.99 -18.60
CA TYR A 243 15.01 13.45 -18.48
C TYR A 243 14.97 11.98 -18.91
N VAL A 244 14.59 11.12 -17.99
CA VAL A 244 14.38 9.69 -18.23
C VAL A 244 12.94 9.35 -17.88
N GLN A 245 12.22 8.75 -18.82
CA GLN A 245 10.85 8.30 -18.61
C GLN A 245 10.78 6.77 -18.67
N VAL A 246 10.02 6.18 -17.77
CA VAL A 246 9.74 4.75 -17.72
C VAL A 246 8.26 4.53 -17.46
N GLU A 247 7.69 3.44 -17.99
CA GLU A 247 6.28 3.15 -17.79
C GLU A 247 5.99 2.64 -16.40
N TYR A 248 6.77 1.67 -15.96
CA TYR A 248 6.57 0.95 -14.71
C TYR A 248 7.88 0.31 -14.27
N LEU A 249 8.11 0.26 -12.97
CA LEU A 249 9.22 -0.45 -12.34
C LEU A 249 8.67 -1.51 -11.38
N ASP A 250 9.34 -2.63 -11.29
CA ASP A 250 9.08 -3.69 -10.32
C ASP A 250 10.29 -3.87 -9.40
N ARG A 251 11.27 -4.65 -9.81
CA ARG A 251 12.49 -4.91 -9.02
C ARG A 251 13.39 -3.69 -8.91
N GLU A 252 13.43 -2.89 -9.96
CA GLU A 252 14.24 -1.66 -10.03
C GLU A 252 13.66 -0.50 -9.19
N MET A 253 12.46 -0.65 -8.64
CA MET A 253 11.82 0.39 -7.82
C MET A 253 12.65 0.77 -6.60
N ALA A 254 13.29 -0.20 -5.94
CA ALA A 254 14.16 0.05 -4.79
C ALA A 254 15.35 0.94 -5.18
N ASP A 255 15.96 0.67 -6.32
CA ASP A 255 17.09 1.45 -6.85
C ASP A 255 16.65 2.85 -7.30
N ALA A 256 15.45 2.97 -7.89
CA ALA A 256 14.86 4.24 -8.24
C ALA A 256 14.64 5.11 -6.99
N TYR A 257 14.11 4.55 -5.91
CA TYR A 257 14.04 5.25 -4.62
C TYR A 257 15.43 5.57 -4.07
N ALA A 258 16.38 4.65 -4.14
CA ALA A 258 17.72 4.86 -3.61
C ALA A 258 18.44 6.03 -4.30
N CYS A 259 18.33 6.15 -5.64
CA CYS A 259 18.96 7.23 -6.38
C CYS A 259 18.19 8.57 -6.28
N ALA A 260 16.93 8.58 -5.92
CA ALA A 260 16.13 9.81 -5.79
C ALA A 260 16.56 10.66 -4.58
N ASP A 261 16.74 11.96 -4.81
CA ASP A 261 16.99 12.95 -3.76
C ASP A 261 15.70 13.59 -3.26
N VAL A 262 14.73 13.83 -4.14
CA VAL A 262 13.38 14.31 -3.84
C VAL A 262 12.35 13.65 -4.74
N LEU A 263 11.10 13.63 -4.29
CA LEU A 263 9.99 12.99 -4.98
C LEU A 263 8.85 13.95 -5.32
N ILE A 264 8.16 13.69 -6.43
CA ILE A 264 6.76 14.09 -6.63
C ILE A 264 5.93 12.81 -6.60
N SER A 265 4.90 12.76 -5.74
CA SER A 265 4.06 11.57 -5.61
C SER A 265 2.60 11.89 -5.37
N ARG A 266 1.72 10.93 -5.70
CA ARG A 266 0.37 10.89 -5.15
C ARG A 266 0.42 10.54 -3.66
N ALA A 267 -0.64 10.88 -2.91
CA ALA A 267 -0.73 10.62 -1.47
C ALA A 267 -1.50 9.34 -1.13
N GLY A 268 -1.27 8.27 -1.89
CA GLY A 268 -1.77 6.94 -1.54
C GLY A 268 -1.05 6.40 -0.31
N SER A 269 -1.76 5.79 0.62
CA SER A 269 -1.21 5.36 1.91
C SER A 269 0.02 4.46 1.81
N ASN A 270 0.09 3.57 0.82
CA ASN A 270 1.28 2.73 0.62
C ASN A 270 2.50 3.55 0.19
N SER A 271 2.33 4.46 -0.80
CA SER A 271 3.42 5.34 -1.23
C SER A 271 3.92 6.22 -0.08
N LEU A 272 3.01 6.73 0.75
CA LEU A 272 3.36 7.50 1.94
C LEU A 272 4.17 6.68 2.94
N CYS A 273 3.83 5.41 3.13
CA CYS A 273 4.60 4.52 4.01
C CYS A 273 6.00 4.23 3.45
N GLU A 274 6.12 4.03 2.14
CA GLU A 274 7.42 3.85 1.47
C GLU A 274 8.27 5.11 1.58
N ILE A 275 7.70 6.28 1.27
CA ILE A 275 8.33 7.59 1.40
C ILE A 275 8.87 7.80 2.82
N LEU A 276 8.03 7.55 3.82
CA LEU A 276 8.37 7.71 5.23
C LEU A 276 9.46 6.74 5.68
N ALA A 277 9.33 5.45 5.33
CA ALA A 277 10.30 4.42 5.71
C ALA A 277 11.67 4.62 5.06
N LEU A 278 11.70 5.10 3.82
CA LEU A 278 12.92 5.42 3.07
C LEU A 278 13.43 6.84 3.34
N LYS A 279 12.70 7.63 4.14
CA LYS A 279 13.00 9.03 4.48
C LYS A 279 13.21 9.89 3.23
N LYS A 280 12.34 9.75 2.24
CA LYS A 280 12.44 10.47 0.97
C LYS A 280 11.60 11.75 1.01
N PRO A 281 12.23 12.94 0.95
CA PRO A 281 11.49 14.20 0.89
C PRO A 281 10.57 14.24 -0.31
N ALA A 282 9.28 14.54 -0.09
CA ALA A 282 8.27 14.45 -1.13
C ALA A 282 7.37 15.67 -1.22
N LEU A 283 7.07 16.09 -2.45
CA LEU A 283 5.94 16.94 -2.79
C LEU A 283 4.76 16.04 -3.12
N LEU A 284 3.77 16.04 -2.26
CA LEU A 284 2.56 15.24 -2.42
C LEU A 284 1.51 16.00 -3.21
N ILE A 285 1.01 15.38 -4.26
CA ILE A 285 -0.08 15.91 -5.09
C ILE A 285 -1.26 14.95 -5.00
N PRO A 286 -2.17 15.12 -4.02
CA PRO A 286 -3.29 14.21 -3.84
C PRO A 286 -4.28 14.27 -5.02
N TYR A 287 -5.06 13.20 -5.21
CA TYR A 287 -6.20 13.23 -6.12
C TYR A 287 -7.23 14.27 -5.64
N PRO A 288 -7.78 15.10 -6.56
CA PRO A 288 -8.79 16.09 -6.19
C PRO A 288 -10.10 15.43 -5.73
N MET A 289 -10.91 16.19 -5.00
CA MET A 289 -12.27 15.80 -4.64
C MET A 289 -13.08 15.49 -5.90
N GLY A 290 -13.89 14.42 -5.84
CA GLY A 290 -14.68 13.95 -7.00
C GLY A 290 -13.99 12.85 -7.83
N ALA A 291 -12.67 12.90 -8.01
CA ALA A 291 -11.91 11.79 -8.62
C ALA A 291 -11.63 10.65 -7.62
N SER A 292 -11.68 10.93 -6.32
CA SER A 292 -11.50 9.97 -5.22
C SER A 292 -12.48 10.25 -4.08
N ARG A 293 -12.37 9.49 -2.99
CA ARG A 293 -13.13 9.74 -1.73
C ARG A 293 -12.57 10.89 -0.90
N GLY A 294 -11.51 11.55 -1.35
CA GLY A 294 -10.77 12.54 -0.57
C GLY A 294 -9.74 11.91 0.40
N ASP A 295 -9.63 10.57 0.43
CA ASP A 295 -8.70 9.89 1.33
C ASP A 295 -7.27 10.40 1.14
N GLN A 296 -6.83 10.63 -0.12
CA GLN A 296 -5.49 11.12 -0.39
C GLN A 296 -5.24 12.56 0.09
N ILE A 297 -6.28 13.42 0.06
CA ILE A 297 -6.16 14.79 0.58
C ILE A 297 -5.89 14.71 2.08
N LEU A 298 -6.71 13.97 2.82
CA LEU A 298 -6.56 13.80 4.26
C LEU A 298 -5.23 13.13 4.64
N ASN A 299 -4.80 12.13 3.88
CA ASN A 299 -3.51 11.48 4.07
C ASN A 299 -2.35 12.48 3.88
N ALA A 300 -2.40 13.32 2.84
CA ALA A 300 -1.39 14.34 2.55
C ALA A 300 -1.35 15.41 3.65
N GLU A 301 -2.51 15.92 4.07
CA GLU A 301 -2.64 16.90 5.14
C GLU A 301 -2.07 16.39 6.48
N SER A 302 -2.30 15.11 6.81
CA SER A 302 -1.70 14.50 8.01
C SER A 302 -0.17 14.50 7.93
N PHE A 303 0.40 14.17 6.76
CA PHE A 303 1.85 14.19 6.55
C PHE A 303 2.43 15.61 6.61
N GLU A 304 1.78 16.58 5.97
CA GLU A 304 2.20 17.98 6.00
C GLU A 304 2.15 18.55 7.42
N LYS A 305 1.05 18.33 8.15
CA LYS A 305 0.88 18.79 9.54
C LYS A 305 1.95 18.23 10.48
N ARG A 306 2.46 17.03 10.19
CA ARG A 306 3.55 16.39 10.94
C ARG A 306 4.94 16.80 10.45
N GLY A 307 5.05 17.66 9.43
CA GLY A 307 6.32 18.09 8.86
C GLY A 307 7.04 17.00 8.05
N LEU A 308 6.33 15.96 7.55
CA LEU A 308 6.90 14.81 6.85
C LEU A 308 6.97 15.01 5.33
N SER A 309 6.21 15.98 4.79
CA SER A 309 6.15 16.26 3.36
C SER A 309 5.68 17.67 3.11
N ARG A 310 5.83 18.14 1.87
CA ARG A 310 5.12 19.31 1.35
C ARG A 310 3.91 18.84 0.54
N VAL A 311 2.87 19.66 0.48
CA VAL A 311 1.63 19.33 -0.24
C VAL A 311 1.31 20.43 -1.25
N MET A 312 0.86 20.05 -2.44
CA MET A 312 0.31 20.94 -3.45
C MET A 312 -1.01 20.35 -3.95
N GLN A 313 -2.07 21.13 -3.92
CA GLN A 313 -3.33 20.71 -4.51
C GLN A 313 -3.23 20.71 -6.04
N GLN A 314 -3.87 19.72 -6.67
CA GLN A 314 -3.74 19.53 -8.13
C GLN A 314 -4.26 20.73 -8.94
N ASP A 315 -5.25 21.46 -8.46
CA ASP A 315 -5.81 22.66 -9.11
C ASP A 315 -4.90 23.89 -9.04
N GLN A 316 -3.90 23.88 -8.15
CA GLN A 316 -2.88 24.90 -8.02
C GLN A 316 -1.62 24.62 -8.85
N MET A 317 -1.60 23.48 -9.54
CA MET A 317 -0.42 22.99 -10.24
C MET A 317 -0.28 23.62 -11.62
N THR A 318 0.76 24.42 -11.80
CA THR A 318 1.28 24.89 -13.10
C THR A 318 2.76 24.52 -13.22
N ALA A 319 3.34 24.64 -14.42
CA ALA A 319 4.76 24.37 -14.62
C ALA A 319 5.66 25.22 -13.68
N GLU A 320 5.33 26.50 -13.52
CA GLU A 320 6.09 27.42 -12.66
C GLU A 320 5.92 27.09 -11.17
N THR A 321 4.67 26.85 -10.72
CA THR A 321 4.41 26.53 -9.31
C THR A 321 5.03 25.20 -8.93
N LEU A 322 4.96 24.19 -9.81
CA LEU A 322 5.57 22.87 -9.60
C LEU A 322 7.09 22.99 -9.49
N ALA A 323 7.75 23.67 -10.44
CA ALA A 323 9.21 23.84 -10.41
C ALA A 323 9.67 24.57 -9.15
N ARG A 324 8.97 25.65 -8.77
CA ARG A 324 9.26 26.41 -7.55
C ARG A 324 9.14 25.54 -6.29
N GLU A 325 8.08 24.75 -6.16
CA GLU A 325 7.89 23.90 -4.99
C GLU A 325 8.88 22.73 -4.94
N VAL A 326 9.32 22.19 -6.08
CA VAL A 326 10.41 21.20 -6.13
C VAL A 326 11.74 21.79 -5.64
N ILE A 327 12.07 23.01 -6.05
CA ILE A 327 13.28 23.71 -5.58
C ILE A 327 13.21 23.94 -4.07
N ARG A 328 12.09 24.40 -3.54
CA ARG A 328 11.85 24.57 -2.10
C ARG A 328 11.97 23.24 -1.35
N LEU A 329 11.33 22.19 -1.87
CA LEU A 329 11.43 20.83 -1.32
C LEU A 329 12.89 20.39 -1.20
N TYR A 330 13.68 20.62 -2.24
CA TYR A 330 15.10 20.24 -2.23
C TYR A 330 15.92 21.04 -1.19
N HIS A 331 15.60 22.32 -0.99
CA HIS A 331 16.23 23.11 0.08
C HIS A 331 15.84 22.62 1.47
N ASP A 332 14.56 22.32 1.67
CA ASP A 332 14.01 21.91 2.97
C ASP A 332 14.23 20.42 3.29
N ARG A 333 14.82 19.64 2.36
CA ARG A 333 14.90 18.18 2.45
C ARG A 333 15.51 17.64 3.74
N GLY A 334 16.51 18.36 4.30
CA GLY A 334 17.16 17.96 5.56
C GLY A 334 16.16 17.93 6.72
N ALA A 335 15.41 19.02 6.91
CA ALA A 335 14.41 19.11 7.97
C ALA A 335 13.30 18.05 7.82
N LEU A 336 12.86 17.77 6.59
CA LEU A 336 11.89 16.69 6.34
C LEU A 336 12.45 15.31 6.66
N MET A 337 13.71 15.04 6.31
CA MET A 337 14.36 13.77 6.64
C MET A 337 14.53 13.59 8.16
N ASP A 338 14.88 14.65 8.88
CA ASP A 338 15.00 14.63 10.34
C ASP A 338 13.63 14.37 11.01
N ALA A 339 12.57 15.01 10.53
CA ALA A 339 11.21 14.77 11.00
C ALA A 339 10.77 13.31 10.74
N MET A 340 11.06 12.77 9.54
CA MET A 340 10.77 11.37 9.23
C MET A 340 11.61 10.39 10.09
N ALA A 341 12.84 10.75 10.43
CA ALA A 341 13.71 9.94 11.28
C ALA A 341 13.22 9.89 12.74
N ALA A 342 12.57 10.96 13.21
CA ALA A 342 11.96 11.00 14.54
C ALA A 342 10.68 10.17 14.65
N GLU A 343 10.06 9.84 13.52
CA GLU A 343 8.88 8.96 13.49
C GLU A 343 9.25 7.50 13.72
N HIS A 344 8.45 6.85 14.57
CA HIS A 344 8.65 5.42 14.88
C HIS A 344 8.11 4.52 13.75
N THR A 345 8.70 4.59 12.56
CA THR A 345 8.22 3.93 11.35
C THR A 345 8.85 2.56 11.07
N GLY A 346 9.97 2.24 11.71
CA GLY A 346 10.59 0.93 11.63
C GLY A 346 9.69 -0.16 12.23
N GLY A 347 9.63 -1.34 11.57
CA GLY A 347 8.97 -2.53 12.12
C GLY A 347 7.46 -2.61 11.91
N GLY A 348 6.91 -2.01 10.85
CA GLY A 348 5.49 -2.20 10.50
C GLY A 348 5.11 -3.67 10.35
N VAL A 349 5.99 -4.48 9.78
CA VAL A 349 5.84 -5.94 9.69
C VAL A 349 5.81 -6.55 11.10
N ASP A 350 6.80 -6.25 11.93
CA ASP A 350 6.93 -6.85 13.26
C ASP A 350 5.75 -6.49 14.17
N ARG A 351 5.32 -5.22 14.17
CA ARG A 351 4.18 -4.77 14.97
C ARG A 351 2.86 -5.40 14.54
N VAL A 352 2.66 -5.62 13.24
CA VAL A 352 1.48 -6.32 12.75
C VAL A 352 1.56 -7.81 13.09
N LEU A 353 2.72 -8.45 12.94
CA LEU A 353 2.94 -9.84 13.34
C LEU A 353 2.73 -10.04 14.83
N GLU A 354 3.18 -9.11 15.67
CA GLU A 354 2.92 -9.14 17.11
C GLU A 354 1.42 -9.22 17.41
N GLN A 355 0.60 -8.41 16.75
CA GLN A 355 -0.86 -8.46 16.94
C GLN A 355 -1.45 -9.77 16.41
N ILE A 356 -0.97 -10.28 15.26
CA ILE A 356 -1.38 -11.59 14.74
C ILE A 356 -1.08 -12.69 15.77
N TYR A 357 0.14 -12.74 16.30
CA TYR A 357 0.55 -13.76 17.28
C TYR A 357 -0.19 -13.63 18.60
N LYS A 358 -0.40 -12.40 19.07
CA LYS A 358 -1.13 -12.10 20.33
C LYS A 358 -2.56 -12.62 20.32
N TYR A 359 -3.26 -12.49 19.21
CA TYR A 359 -4.67 -12.84 19.11
C TYR A 359 -4.94 -14.21 18.46
N ALA A 360 -3.91 -14.87 17.94
CA ALA A 360 -4.05 -16.22 17.42
C ALA A 360 -4.48 -17.20 18.52
N LYS A 361 -5.43 -18.09 18.22
CA LYS A 361 -5.76 -19.21 19.11
C LYS A 361 -4.52 -20.06 19.37
N LYS A 362 -4.37 -20.54 20.57
CA LYS A 362 -3.39 -21.57 20.86
C LYS A 362 -3.74 -22.83 20.03
N ALA A 363 -2.73 -23.55 19.58
CA ALA A 363 -2.90 -24.81 18.86
C ALA A 363 -3.55 -25.86 19.74
#